data_24abbc8164f921f667a3c528d21b14ee
#
_entry.id   24abbc8164f921f667a3c528d21b14ee
#
_cell.length_a   1.000
_cell.length_b   1.000
_cell.length_c   1.000
_cell.angle_alpha   90.00
_cell.angle_beta   90.00
_cell.angle_gamma   90.00
#
_symmetry.space_group_name_H-M   'P 1'
#
loop_
_entity.id
_entity.type
_entity.pdbx_description
1 polymer ?
#
loop_
_entity_poly.entity_id
_entity_poly.type
_entity_poly.pdbx_seq_one_letter_code
_entity_poly.pdbx_strand_id
1 'polypeptide(L)'
;PDILAKYRVVIRAPKDYKVLLSNGNLIEQGELLDGRNYAIWEDPFPKPSYLFALVAGNFVAQEQKVTLSDGREALLQIWTEPSNKGKTEFAMQSLVKAIKWDEERFGLDLDLDRFMIVATDDFNFGAMENKGLNIFNSKYVLADENVATDQDFANIEAVIGHEYFHNWTGDRVTCRDWFQLSLKEGLTVFREQEFSADMLGDESSRAVKRIDDVRVLRNAQFPEDAGPMAHPIRPDSYRSINNFYTTTVYEKGAEVVR
;
A
#
# COMPACT_ATOMS: atom_id res chain seq x y z
N PRO A 1 -3.28 4.83 17.35
CA PRO A 1 -2.00 4.87 16.62
C PRO A 1 -0.86 5.50 17.42
N ASP A 2 -1.16 6.12 18.57
CA ASP A 2 -0.22 6.84 19.45
C ASP A 2 0.79 5.96 20.20
N ILE A 3 0.57 4.64 20.26
CA ILE A 3 1.47 3.69 20.92
C ILE A 3 2.28 2.95 19.85
N LEU A 4 3.60 3.19 19.84
CA LEU A 4 4.53 2.59 18.91
C LEU A 4 5.36 1.50 19.60
N ALA A 5 5.53 0.36 18.93
CA ALA A 5 6.35 -0.74 19.39
C ALA A 5 7.22 -1.31 18.25
N LYS A 6 8.38 -1.82 18.61
CA LYS A 6 9.18 -2.67 17.71
C LYS A 6 8.64 -4.10 17.74
N TYR A 7 8.61 -4.73 16.57
CA TYR A 7 8.07 -6.07 16.42
C TYR A 7 9.16 -7.04 15.99
N ARG A 8 9.30 -8.11 16.76
CA ARG A 8 9.98 -9.34 16.35
C ARG A 8 8.97 -10.46 16.40
N VAL A 9 8.72 -11.10 15.27
CA VAL A 9 7.63 -12.06 15.08
C VAL A 9 8.23 -13.44 14.78
N VAL A 10 7.84 -14.44 15.57
CA VAL A 10 8.18 -15.84 15.33
C VAL A 10 6.92 -16.58 14.93
N ILE A 11 6.82 -16.97 13.67
CA ILE A 11 5.68 -17.72 13.14
C ILE A 11 6.07 -19.19 13.14
N ARG A 12 5.19 -20.07 13.59
CA ARG A 12 5.33 -21.53 13.50
C ARG A 12 4.00 -22.09 12.97
N ALA A 13 4.06 -22.87 11.92
CA ALA A 13 2.87 -23.40 11.27
C ALA A 13 3.07 -24.84 10.79
N PRO A 14 1.99 -25.61 10.59
CA PRO A 14 2.07 -26.91 9.93
C PRO A 14 2.82 -26.83 8.61
N LYS A 15 3.48 -27.94 8.22
CA LYS A 15 4.32 -28.01 7.01
C LYS A 15 3.63 -27.64 5.70
N ASP A 16 2.32 -27.70 5.70
CA ASP A 16 1.50 -27.34 4.51
C ASP A 16 1.47 -25.82 4.28
N TYR A 17 1.76 -25.02 5.30
CA TYR A 17 1.94 -23.57 5.18
C TYR A 17 3.40 -23.26 4.82
N LYS A 18 3.68 -23.16 3.51
CA LYS A 18 5.04 -22.98 3.01
C LYS A 18 5.54 -21.54 3.09
N VAL A 19 4.63 -20.58 3.11
CA VAL A 19 4.91 -19.16 3.14
C VAL A 19 4.43 -18.59 4.46
N LEU A 20 5.36 -17.95 5.20
CA LEU A 20 5.12 -17.36 6.52
C LEU A 20 5.71 -15.96 6.50
N LEU A 21 4.87 -14.92 6.34
CA LEU A 21 5.29 -13.53 6.19
C LEU A 21 4.86 -12.68 7.37
N SER A 22 5.67 -11.70 7.70
CA SER A 22 5.34 -10.60 8.61
C SER A 22 6.10 -9.33 8.21
N ASN A 23 5.89 -8.24 8.95
CA ASN A 23 6.52 -6.96 8.68
C ASN A 23 8.03 -6.99 8.84
N GLY A 24 8.73 -6.17 8.06
CA GLY A 24 10.16 -5.92 8.18
C GLY A 24 11.03 -6.89 7.40
N ASN A 25 12.18 -7.24 7.95
CA ASN A 25 13.18 -8.09 7.31
C ASN A 25 13.11 -9.53 7.82
N LEU A 26 13.28 -10.48 6.91
CA LEU A 26 13.38 -11.90 7.27
C LEU A 26 14.75 -12.16 7.91
N ILE A 27 14.74 -12.60 9.16
CA ILE A 27 15.96 -12.92 9.91
C ILE A 27 16.35 -14.38 9.70
N GLU A 28 15.36 -15.30 9.78
CA GLU A 28 15.59 -16.72 9.68
C GLU A 28 14.31 -17.44 9.26
N GLN A 29 14.44 -18.53 8.54
CA GLN A 29 13.33 -19.44 8.26
C GLN A 29 13.84 -20.87 8.09
N GLY A 30 12.98 -21.85 8.31
CA GLY A 30 13.33 -23.25 8.15
C GLY A 30 12.24 -24.20 8.61
N GLU A 31 12.64 -25.45 8.85
CA GLU A 31 11.79 -26.52 9.35
C GLU A 31 12.23 -26.91 10.76
N LEU A 32 11.27 -27.10 11.65
CA LEU A 32 11.48 -27.58 13.02
C LEU A 32 11.58 -29.11 13.05
N LEU A 33 12.18 -29.65 14.10
CA LEU A 33 12.35 -31.12 14.30
C LEU A 33 10.99 -31.87 14.32
N ASP A 34 9.91 -31.19 14.64
CA ASP A 34 8.55 -31.76 14.64
C ASP A 34 7.84 -31.64 13.26
N GLY A 35 8.57 -31.20 12.22
CA GLY A 35 8.08 -31.07 10.84
C GLY A 35 7.27 -29.83 10.57
N ARG A 36 7.16 -28.88 11.52
CA ARG A 36 6.53 -27.57 11.28
C ARG A 36 7.50 -26.61 10.59
N ASN A 37 6.98 -25.74 9.75
CA ASN A 37 7.74 -24.60 9.23
C ASN A 37 7.81 -23.47 10.25
N TYR A 38 8.88 -22.68 10.22
CA TYR A 38 8.98 -21.44 10.98
C TYR A 38 9.60 -20.32 10.16
N ALA A 39 9.28 -19.08 10.54
CA ALA A 39 9.96 -17.88 10.07
C ALA A 39 10.09 -16.87 11.23
N ILE A 40 11.19 -16.13 11.25
CA ILE A 40 11.48 -15.06 12.18
C ILE A 40 11.64 -13.76 11.41
N TRP A 41 10.79 -12.79 11.75
CA TRP A 41 10.78 -11.47 11.14
C TRP A 41 11.08 -10.40 12.16
N GLU A 42 11.74 -9.33 11.75
CA GLU A 42 12.02 -8.17 12.59
C GLU A 42 11.80 -6.88 11.81
N ASP A 43 10.91 -6.03 12.33
CA ASP A 43 10.74 -4.67 11.82
C ASP A 43 11.64 -3.76 12.65
N PRO A 44 12.66 -3.13 12.03
CA PRO A 44 13.59 -2.26 12.75
C PRO A 44 12.94 -0.97 13.24
N PHE A 45 11.79 -0.58 12.66
CA PHE A 45 11.11 0.66 12.98
C PHE A 45 9.92 0.44 13.93
N PRO A 46 9.77 1.30 14.95
CA PRO A 46 8.56 1.28 15.78
C PRO A 46 7.33 1.64 14.94
N LYS A 47 6.25 0.88 15.11
CA LYS A 47 4.96 1.14 14.45
C LYS A 47 3.78 0.88 15.38
N PRO A 48 2.61 1.51 15.14
CA PRO A 48 1.39 1.18 15.83
C PRO A 48 0.86 -0.19 15.39
N SER A 49 0.04 -0.80 16.23
CA SER A 49 -0.45 -2.17 16.00
C SER A 49 -1.32 -2.35 14.75
N TYR A 50 -1.97 -1.29 14.26
CA TYR A 50 -2.80 -1.40 13.05
C TYR A 50 -1.99 -1.65 11.76
N LEU A 51 -0.69 -1.32 11.78
CA LEU A 51 0.23 -1.60 10.65
C LEU A 51 0.84 -3.00 10.71
N PHE A 52 0.60 -3.76 11.78
CA PHE A 52 1.04 -5.14 11.87
C PHE A 52 0.28 -6.03 10.89
N ALA A 53 1.01 -6.93 10.21
CA ALA A 53 0.44 -7.97 9.37
C ALA A 53 1.14 -9.31 9.58
N LEU A 54 0.41 -10.39 9.39
CA LEU A 54 0.89 -11.76 9.37
C LEU A 54 0.16 -12.51 8.25
N VAL A 55 0.91 -13.18 7.40
CA VAL A 55 0.37 -14.03 6.33
C VAL A 55 0.97 -15.42 6.42
N ALA A 56 0.13 -16.44 6.35
CA ALA A 56 0.54 -17.83 6.30
C ALA A 56 -0.29 -18.59 5.27
N GLY A 57 0.36 -19.33 4.38
CA GLY A 57 -0.38 -20.06 3.34
C GLY A 57 0.53 -20.68 2.29
N ASN A 58 -0.10 -21.06 1.18
CA ASN A 58 0.55 -21.56 -0.02
C ASN A 58 0.48 -20.50 -1.12
N PHE A 59 1.50 -19.66 -1.18
CA PHE A 59 1.63 -18.61 -2.18
C PHE A 59 2.83 -18.87 -3.09
N VAL A 60 2.84 -18.20 -4.23
CA VAL A 60 3.98 -18.06 -5.13
C VAL A 60 4.35 -16.59 -5.24
N ALA A 61 5.65 -16.30 -5.31
CA ALA A 61 6.14 -14.95 -5.45
C ALA A 61 6.59 -14.66 -6.89
N GLN A 62 6.30 -13.45 -7.36
CA GLN A 62 7.15 -12.78 -8.34
C GLN A 62 8.15 -11.93 -7.57
N GLU A 63 9.43 -12.05 -7.92
CA GLU A 63 10.51 -11.35 -7.23
C GLU A 63 11.30 -10.49 -8.20
N GLN A 64 11.72 -9.33 -7.72
CA GLN A 64 12.61 -8.44 -8.45
C GLN A 64 13.52 -7.69 -7.48
N LYS A 65 14.80 -7.58 -7.80
CA LYS A 65 15.73 -6.70 -7.09
C LYS A 65 15.71 -5.31 -7.73
N VAL A 66 15.79 -4.30 -6.89
CA VAL A 66 15.94 -2.91 -7.30
C VAL A 66 17.11 -2.29 -6.56
N THR A 67 17.91 -1.50 -7.28
CA THR A 67 18.94 -0.66 -6.66
C THR A 67 18.30 0.69 -6.31
N LEU A 68 18.35 1.04 -5.03
CA LEU A 68 17.83 2.31 -4.50
C LEU A 68 18.81 3.46 -4.77
N SER A 69 18.36 4.70 -4.59
CA SER A 69 19.18 5.89 -4.85
C SER A 69 20.42 5.98 -3.94
N ASP A 70 20.35 5.39 -2.74
CA ASP A 70 21.49 5.29 -1.79
C ASP A 70 22.48 4.16 -2.11
N GLY A 71 22.24 3.38 -3.18
CA GLY A 71 23.07 2.27 -3.64
C GLY A 71 22.77 0.91 -3.00
N ARG A 72 21.84 0.83 -2.04
CA ARG A 72 21.39 -0.48 -1.48
C ARG A 72 20.56 -1.24 -2.50
N GLU A 73 20.61 -2.57 -2.43
CA GLU A 73 19.66 -3.45 -3.12
C GLU A 73 18.48 -3.77 -2.19
N ALA A 74 17.26 -3.62 -2.69
CA ALA A 74 16.04 -4.07 -2.05
C ALA A 74 15.38 -5.20 -2.85
N LEU A 75 14.78 -6.16 -2.16
CA LEU A 75 14.01 -7.26 -2.75
C LEU A 75 12.53 -6.92 -2.75
N LEU A 76 11.93 -6.81 -3.93
CA LEU A 76 10.50 -6.65 -4.12
C LEU A 76 9.86 -8.02 -4.35
N GLN A 77 8.73 -8.27 -3.69
CA GLN A 77 8.01 -9.55 -3.79
C GLN A 77 6.50 -9.29 -3.89
N ILE A 78 5.86 -9.87 -4.89
CA ILE A 78 4.40 -9.91 -5.00
C ILE A 78 3.95 -11.35 -4.89
N TRP A 79 3.21 -11.64 -3.82
CA TRP A 79 2.73 -12.96 -3.46
C TRP A 79 1.28 -13.15 -3.88
N THR A 80 0.99 -14.23 -4.59
CA THR A 80 -0.35 -14.59 -5.02
C THR A 80 -0.60 -16.08 -4.81
N GLU A 81 -1.86 -16.49 -4.92
CA GLU A 81 -2.19 -17.90 -5.06
C GLU A 81 -1.55 -18.50 -6.33
N PRO A 82 -1.19 -19.79 -6.33
CA PRO A 82 -0.53 -20.43 -7.48
C PRO A 82 -1.31 -20.31 -8.80
N SER A 83 -2.65 -20.28 -8.76
CA SER A 83 -3.54 -20.06 -9.91
C SER A 83 -3.37 -18.72 -10.61
N ASN A 84 -2.80 -17.74 -9.92
CA ASN A 84 -2.61 -16.38 -10.40
C ASN A 84 -1.15 -16.09 -10.80
N LYS A 85 -0.31 -17.11 -10.85
CA LYS A 85 1.07 -16.98 -11.30
C LYS A 85 1.13 -16.38 -12.71
N GLY A 86 1.95 -15.34 -12.89
CA GLY A 86 2.14 -14.65 -14.17
C GLY A 86 1.20 -13.48 -14.41
N LYS A 87 0.32 -13.13 -13.46
CA LYS A 87 -0.60 -11.98 -13.57
C LYS A 87 -0.15 -10.76 -12.77
N THR A 88 1.07 -10.76 -12.25
CA THR A 88 1.58 -9.72 -11.34
C THR A 88 2.62 -8.80 -11.98
N GLU A 89 2.94 -9.01 -13.26
CA GLU A 89 4.01 -8.30 -13.95
C GLU A 89 3.78 -6.78 -13.96
N PHE A 90 2.57 -6.34 -14.30
CA PHE A 90 2.26 -4.92 -14.35
C PHE A 90 2.31 -4.27 -12.96
N ALA A 91 1.82 -4.96 -11.93
CA ALA A 91 1.93 -4.49 -10.54
C ALA A 91 3.39 -4.36 -10.08
N MET A 92 4.26 -5.29 -10.46
CA MET A 92 5.70 -5.20 -10.17
C MET A 92 6.35 -4.00 -10.87
N GLN A 93 6.03 -3.78 -12.13
CA GLN A 93 6.52 -2.60 -12.88
C GLN A 93 6.02 -1.29 -12.25
N SER A 94 4.75 -1.25 -11.82
CA SER A 94 4.16 -0.10 -11.13
C SER A 94 4.85 0.18 -9.79
N LEU A 95 5.18 -0.86 -9.03
CA LEU A 95 5.93 -0.72 -7.78
C LEU A 95 7.34 -0.16 -8.01
N VAL A 96 8.06 -0.66 -9.01
CA VAL A 96 9.39 -0.13 -9.36
C VAL A 96 9.32 1.33 -9.78
N LYS A 97 8.30 1.72 -10.57
CA LYS A 97 8.07 3.11 -10.95
C LYS A 97 7.77 4.00 -9.74
N ALA A 98 6.91 3.53 -8.83
CA ALA A 98 6.56 4.27 -7.62
C ALA A 98 7.78 4.52 -6.72
N ILE A 99 8.64 3.51 -6.52
CA ILE A 99 9.89 3.63 -5.78
C ILE A 99 10.77 4.72 -6.40
N LYS A 100 11.03 4.63 -7.70
CA LYS A 100 11.90 5.60 -8.40
C LYS A 100 11.33 7.00 -8.41
N TRP A 101 10.04 7.14 -8.61
CA TRP A 101 9.36 8.43 -8.59
C TRP A 101 9.48 9.10 -7.21
N ASP A 102 9.36 8.33 -6.13
CA ASP A 102 9.47 8.83 -4.76
C ASP A 102 10.91 9.27 -4.44
N GLU A 103 11.90 8.48 -4.88
CA GLU A 103 13.32 8.82 -4.79
C GLU A 103 13.64 10.13 -5.53
N GLU A 104 13.19 10.25 -6.77
CA GLU A 104 13.49 11.40 -7.64
C GLU A 104 12.77 12.67 -7.20
N ARG A 105 11.51 12.56 -6.80
CA ARG A 105 10.68 13.73 -6.51
C ARG A 105 10.79 14.22 -5.07
N PHE A 106 10.95 13.32 -4.12
CA PHE A 106 10.94 13.64 -2.69
C PHE A 106 12.21 13.23 -1.94
N GLY A 107 13.12 12.51 -2.58
CA GLY A 107 14.33 11.99 -1.93
C GLY A 107 14.00 10.93 -0.86
N LEU A 108 12.94 10.17 -1.04
CA LEU A 108 12.45 9.18 -0.09
C LEU A 108 12.75 7.77 -0.57
N ASP A 109 13.84 7.20 -0.08
CA ASP A 109 14.21 5.82 -0.35
C ASP A 109 13.34 4.83 0.42
N LEU A 110 13.21 3.61 -0.10
CA LEU A 110 12.67 2.51 0.68
C LEU A 110 13.61 2.24 1.87
N ASP A 111 13.06 2.29 3.07
CA ASP A 111 13.80 2.20 4.33
C ASP A 111 13.96 0.75 4.87
N LEU A 112 13.57 -0.24 4.06
CA LEU A 112 13.69 -1.68 4.34
C LEU A 112 14.50 -2.36 3.23
N ASP A 113 15.07 -3.54 3.54
CA ASP A 113 15.78 -4.38 2.55
C ASP A 113 14.80 -5.17 1.67
N ARG A 114 13.51 -5.08 1.98
CA ARG A 114 12.45 -5.85 1.32
C ARG A 114 11.13 -5.07 1.34
N PHE A 115 10.35 -5.21 0.27
CA PHE A 115 8.96 -4.75 0.20
C PHE A 115 8.09 -5.85 -0.37
N MET A 116 7.01 -6.17 0.32
CA MET A 116 6.13 -7.28 -0.01
C MET A 116 4.70 -6.80 -0.22
N ILE A 117 4.05 -7.36 -1.22
CA ILE A 117 2.62 -7.24 -1.49
C ILE A 117 2.03 -8.65 -1.49
N VAL A 118 0.88 -8.83 -0.84
CA VAL A 118 0.10 -10.07 -0.90
C VAL A 118 -1.25 -9.77 -1.51
N ALA A 119 -1.56 -10.41 -2.62
CA ALA A 119 -2.86 -10.32 -3.28
C ALA A 119 -3.79 -11.43 -2.77
N THR A 120 -4.98 -11.06 -2.32
CA THR A 120 -6.03 -11.98 -1.87
C THR A 120 -7.40 -11.56 -2.40
N ASP A 121 -8.25 -12.53 -2.73
CA ASP A 121 -9.61 -12.27 -3.22
C ASP A 121 -10.57 -11.90 -2.09
N ASP A 122 -10.30 -12.39 -0.87
CA ASP A 122 -11.12 -12.15 0.31
C ASP A 122 -10.54 -10.96 1.12
N PHE A 123 -10.71 -9.75 0.59
CA PHE A 123 -10.30 -8.52 1.22
C PHE A 123 -11.37 -7.43 1.08
N ASN A 124 -11.80 -6.85 2.20
CA ASN A 124 -12.94 -5.93 2.24
C ASN A 124 -12.66 -4.51 1.73
N PHE A 125 -11.38 -4.15 1.61
CA PHE A 125 -10.93 -2.84 1.12
C PHE A 125 -10.20 -2.98 -0.23
N GLY A 126 -9.69 -1.88 -0.76
CA GLY A 126 -8.82 -1.89 -1.92
C GLY A 126 -7.47 -2.48 -1.59
N ALA A 127 -6.80 -1.90 -0.63
CA ALA A 127 -5.53 -2.37 -0.09
C ALA A 127 -5.32 -1.82 1.34
N MET A 128 -4.21 -2.22 1.96
CA MET A 128 -3.77 -1.76 3.28
C MET A 128 -2.26 -1.68 3.31
N GLU A 129 -1.76 -0.55 3.80
CA GLU A 129 -0.35 -0.17 3.84
C GLU A 129 0.49 -0.85 4.93
N ASN A 130 0.10 -1.98 5.49
CA ASN A 130 0.89 -2.67 6.54
C ASN A 130 2.39 -2.60 6.23
N LYS A 131 3.20 -2.05 7.14
CA LYS A 131 4.60 -1.68 6.92
C LYS A 131 5.42 -2.81 6.29
N GLY A 132 5.87 -2.62 5.05
CA GLY A 132 6.70 -3.57 4.32
C GLY A 132 6.01 -4.89 3.90
N LEU A 133 4.72 -5.05 4.21
CA LEU A 133 3.89 -6.21 3.86
C LEU A 133 2.46 -5.74 3.59
N ASN A 134 2.25 -5.08 2.46
CA ASN A 134 0.93 -4.58 2.09
C ASN A 134 -0.01 -5.72 1.69
N ILE A 135 -1.27 -5.62 2.10
CA ILE A 135 -2.32 -6.59 1.75
C ILE A 135 -3.29 -5.93 0.77
N PHE A 136 -3.52 -6.58 -0.36
CA PHE A 136 -4.31 -6.04 -1.47
C PHE A 136 -5.48 -6.96 -1.81
N ASN A 137 -6.61 -6.36 -2.15
CA ASN A 137 -7.60 -7.05 -2.96
C ASN A 137 -6.96 -7.36 -4.33
N SER A 138 -7.06 -8.60 -4.77
CA SER A 138 -6.40 -9.11 -5.99
C SER A 138 -6.70 -8.31 -7.24
N LYS A 139 -7.88 -7.67 -7.35
CA LYS A 139 -8.25 -6.81 -8.48
C LYS A 139 -7.34 -5.59 -8.69
N TYR A 140 -6.57 -5.19 -7.68
CA TYR A 140 -5.60 -4.08 -7.76
C TYR A 140 -4.15 -4.55 -7.88
N VAL A 141 -3.96 -5.85 -8.16
CA VAL A 141 -2.63 -6.45 -8.38
C VAL A 141 -2.59 -7.29 -9.65
N LEU A 142 -3.68 -8.06 -9.88
CA LEU A 142 -3.71 -9.05 -10.95
C LEU A 142 -4.24 -8.45 -12.25
N ALA A 143 -3.46 -8.55 -13.31
CA ALA A 143 -3.89 -8.20 -14.66
C ALA A 143 -3.55 -9.34 -15.63
N ASP A 144 -4.49 -9.64 -16.50
CA ASP A 144 -4.29 -10.49 -17.68
C ASP A 144 -4.47 -9.60 -18.91
N GLU A 145 -3.44 -9.46 -19.72
CA GLU A 145 -3.41 -8.58 -20.88
C GLU A 145 -4.54 -8.84 -21.89
N ASN A 146 -5.09 -10.07 -21.89
CA ASN A 146 -6.18 -10.42 -22.80
C ASN A 146 -7.57 -10.05 -22.27
N VAL A 147 -7.68 -9.65 -21.00
CA VAL A 147 -8.97 -9.43 -20.31
C VAL A 147 -9.03 -8.07 -19.64
N ALA A 148 -7.93 -7.59 -19.06
CA ALA A 148 -7.87 -6.33 -18.32
C ALA A 148 -8.07 -5.13 -19.27
N THR A 149 -8.82 -4.14 -18.80
CA THR A 149 -9.04 -2.87 -19.49
C THR A 149 -7.95 -1.85 -19.13
N ASP A 150 -7.83 -0.78 -19.91
CA ASP A 150 -6.93 0.35 -19.59
C ASP A 150 -7.23 0.92 -18.19
N GLN A 151 -8.51 0.93 -17.80
CA GLN A 151 -8.91 1.38 -16.47
C GLN A 151 -8.42 0.45 -15.36
N ASP A 152 -8.38 -0.86 -15.60
CA ASP A 152 -7.83 -1.82 -14.63
C ASP A 152 -6.34 -1.58 -14.44
N PHE A 153 -5.59 -1.37 -15.51
CA PHE A 153 -4.17 -1.04 -15.43
C PHE A 153 -3.93 0.30 -14.72
N ALA A 154 -4.70 1.33 -15.03
CA ALA A 154 -4.61 2.61 -14.34
C ALA A 154 -4.90 2.49 -12.83
N ASN A 155 -5.92 1.70 -12.46
CA ASN A 155 -6.27 1.45 -11.06
C ASN A 155 -5.16 0.67 -10.33
N ILE A 156 -4.55 -0.34 -10.98
CA ILE A 156 -3.42 -1.08 -10.39
C ILE A 156 -2.25 -0.15 -10.12
N GLU A 157 -1.85 0.65 -11.11
CA GLU A 157 -0.73 1.60 -10.96
C GLU A 157 -0.99 2.60 -9.83
N ALA A 158 -2.21 3.17 -9.79
CA ALA A 158 -2.59 4.14 -8.78
C ALA A 158 -2.57 3.55 -7.36
N VAL A 159 -3.21 2.39 -7.13
CA VAL A 159 -3.29 1.77 -5.80
C VAL A 159 -1.93 1.22 -5.35
N ILE A 160 -1.13 0.64 -6.24
CA ILE A 160 0.25 0.24 -5.93
C ILE A 160 1.08 1.46 -5.48
N GLY A 161 0.97 2.58 -6.20
CA GLY A 161 1.62 3.82 -5.82
C GLY A 161 1.14 4.35 -4.46
N HIS A 162 -0.17 4.40 -4.26
CA HIS A 162 -0.79 4.84 -3.01
C HIS A 162 -0.23 4.08 -1.79
N GLU A 163 -0.29 2.75 -1.81
CA GLU A 163 0.17 1.94 -0.68
C GLU A 163 1.70 2.02 -0.48
N TYR A 164 2.46 2.10 -1.58
CA TYR A 164 3.90 2.32 -1.46
C TYR A 164 4.22 3.67 -0.82
N PHE A 165 3.53 4.75 -1.21
CA PHE A 165 3.79 6.09 -0.66
C PHE A 165 3.45 6.19 0.82
N HIS A 166 2.53 5.37 1.30
CA HIS A 166 2.30 5.23 2.74
C HIS A 166 3.52 4.74 3.52
N ASN A 167 4.51 4.12 2.88
CA ASN A 167 5.74 3.69 3.55
C ASN A 167 6.40 4.83 4.35
N TRP A 168 6.31 6.07 3.83
CA TRP A 168 6.72 7.29 4.52
C TRP A 168 5.55 8.05 5.12
N THR A 169 4.49 8.32 4.35
CA THR A 169 3.35 9.14 4.79
C THR A 169 2.23 8.26 5.36
N GLY A 170 2.45 7.76 6.56
CA GLY A 170 1.54 6.88 7.30
C GLY A 170 2.26 5.85 8.15
N ASP A 171 3.32 5.25 7.63
CA ASP A 171 4.09 4.21 8.31
C ASP A 171 5.28 4.80 9.06
N ARG A 172 6.30 5.29 8.33
CA ARG A 172 7.51 5.83 8.96
C ARG A 172 7.19 7.12 9.72
N VAL A 173 6.41 8.01 9.13
CA VAL A 173 5.77 9.15 9.79
C VAL A 173 4.32 8.78 10.03
N THR A 174 4.06 8.18 11.18
CA THR A 174 2.74 7.64 11.51
C THR A 174 1.79 8.69 12.09
N CYS A 175 0.47 8.44 11.97
CA CYS A 175 -0.55 9.30 12.55
C CYS A 175 -0.41 9.38 14.09
N ARG A 176 -0.35 10.57 14.63
CA ARG A 176 -0.37 10.81 16.08
C ARG A 176 -1.68 10.31 16.71
N ASP A 177 -2.78 10.60 16.05
CA ASP A 177 -4.13 10.20 16.44
C ASP A 177 -5.03 10.17 15.19
N TRP A 178 -6.23 9.60 15.29
CA TRP A 178 -7.12 9.42 14.15
C TRP A 178 -7.73 10.72 13.61
N PHE A 179 -7.70 11.82 14.37
CA PHE A 179 -8.14 13.13 13.88
C PHE A 179 -7.18 13.70 12.82
N GLN A 180 -5.97 13.17 12.74
CA GLN A 180 -4.95 13.58 11.77
C GLN A 180 -4.95 12.68 10.51
N LEU A 181 -6.00 11.90 10.27
CA LEU A 181 -6.03 10.90 9.20
C LEU A 181 -5.78 11.49 7.81
N SER A 182 -6.21 12.73 7.54
CA SER A 182 -5.93 13.42 6.27
C SER A 182 -4.44 13.69 6.03
N LEU A 183 -3.61 13.78 7.07
CA LEU A 183 -2.16 13.90 6.93
C LEU A 183 -1.51 12.60 6.43
N LYS A 184 -2.21 11.49 6.55
CA LYS A 184 -1.83 10.20 5.99
C LYS A 184 -2.54 10.01 4.63
N GLU A 185 -3.86 9.91 4.63
CA GLU A 185 -4.63 9.56 3.44
C GLU A 185 -4.69 10.69 2.40
N GLY A 186 -5.03 11.90 2.80
CA GLY A 186 -5.11 13.03 1.87
C GLY A 186 -3.76 13.37 1.24
N LEU A 187 -2.67 13.35 2.03
CA LEU A 187 -1.32 13.55 1.51
C LEU A 187 -0.92 12.41 0.56
N THR A 188 -1.26 11.16 0.87
CA THR A 188 -0.92 10.02 0.02
C THR A 188 -1.74 10.01 -1.27
N VAL A 189 -3.03 10.37 -1.23
CA VAL A 189 -3.85 10.57 -2.45
C VAL A 189 -3.27 11.68 -3.33
N PHE A 190 -2.84 12.81 -2.74
CA PHE A 190 -2.16 13.85 -3.51
C PHE A 190 -0.91 13.31 -4.22
N ARG A 191 -0.08 12.53 -3.52
CA ARG A 191 1.13 11.93 -4.12
C ARG A 191 0.79 10.91 -5.21
N GLU A 192 -0.21 10.07 -5.00
CA GLU A 192 -0.75 9.12 -5.98
C GLU A 192 -1.23 9.84 -7.25
N GLN A 193 -2.02 10.92 -7.11
CA GLN A 193 -2.52 11.69 -8.24
C GLN A 193 -1.39 12.33 -9.04
N GLU A 194 -0.36 12.89 -8.38
CA GLU A 194 0.82 13.44 -9.03
C GLU A 194 1.66 12.34 -9.72
N PHE A 195 1.85 11.19 -9.07
CA PHE A 195 2.51 10.03 -9.65
C PHE A 195 1.80 9.54 -10.90
N SER A 196 0.49 9.27 -10.83
CA SER A 196 -0.29 8.82 -11.98
C SER A 196 -0.23 9.84 -13.14
N ALA A 197 -0.28 11.13 -12.83
CA ALA A 197 -0.16 12.17 -13.83
C ALA A 197 1.22 12.20 -14.49
N ASP A 198 2.32 12.00 -13.73
CA ASP A 198 3.68 11.95 -14.26
C ASP A 198 3.91 10.69 -15.11
N MET A 199 3.29 9.56 -14.75
CA MET A 199 3.39 8.31 -15.52
C MET A 199 2.71 8.39 -16.89
N LEU A 200 1.75 9.27 -17.09
CA LEU A 200 1.11 9.54 -18.38
C LEU A 200 2.01 10.33 -19.35
N GLY A 201 3.00 11.03 -18.86
CA GLY A 201 4.18 11.51 -19.59
C GLY A 201 4.04 12.83 -20.37
N ASP A 202 2.83 13.35 -20.62
CA ASP A 202 2.63 14.62 -21.34
C ASP A 202 1.60 15.53 -20.68
N GLU A 203 1.67 16.84 -20.99
CA GLU A 203 0.80 17.84 -20.37
C GLU A 203 -0.70 17.60 -20.64
N SER A 204 -1.05 17.10 -21.81
CA SER A 204 -2.45 16.83 -22.17
C SER A 204 -3.02 15.70 -21.32
N SER A 205 -2.27 14.63 -21.17
CA SER A 205 -2.63 13.47 -20.35
C SER A 205 -2.70 13.83 -18.87
N ARG A 206 -1.77 14.66 -18.37
CA ARG A 206 -1.84 15.24 -17.01
C ARG A 206 -3.13 16.04 -16.80
N ALA A 207 -3.54 16.84 -17.79
CA ALA A 207 -4.80 17.60 -17.72
C ALA A 207 -6.03 16.69 -17.68
N VAL A 208 -6.01 15.58 -18.43
CA VAL A 208 -7.10 14.57 -18.40
C VAL A 208 -7.16 13.91 -17.04
N LYS A 209 -6.04 13.46 -16.48
CA LYS A 209 -5.99 12.89 -15.12
C LYS A 209 -6.57 13.87 -14.09
N ARG A 210 -6.19 15.15 -14.19
CA ARG A 210 -6.74 16.18 -13.29
C ARG A 210 -8.25 16.36 -13.42
N ILE A 211 -8.81 16.25 -14.63
CA ILE A 211 -10.25 16.28 -14.85
C ILE A 211 -10.93 15.10 -14.15
N ASP A 212 -10.33 13.92 -14.21
CA ASP A 212 -10.86 12.72 -13.56
C ASP A 212 -10.83 12.85 -12.03
N ASP A 213 -9.73 13.35 -11.45
CA ASP A 213 -9.63 13.62 -10.00
C ASP A 213 -10.75 14.62 -9.57
N VAL A 214 -10.95 15.70 -10.33
CA VAL A 214 -12.01 16.68 -10.06
C VAL A 214 -13.40 16.05 -10.21
N ARG A 215 -13.60 15.10 -11.12
CA ARG A 215 -14.86 14.37 -11.24
C ARG A 215 -15.16 13.55 -9.99
N VAL A 216 -14.18 12.85 -9.44
CA VAL A 216 -14.32 12.11 -8.18
C VAL A 216 -14.69 13.06 -7.05
N LEU A 217 -13.95 14.16 -6.90
CA LEU A 217 -14.25 15.20 -5.91
C LEU A 217 -15.71 15.70 -6.02
N ARG A 218 -16.16 16.06 -7.23
CA ARG A 218 -17.50 16.60 -7.47
C ARG A 218 -18.62 15.58 -7.31
N ASN A 219 -18.38 14.34 -7.75
CA ASN A 219 -19.44 13.32 -7.79
C ASN A 219 -19.56 12.52 -6.49
N ALA A 220 -18.51 12.48 -5.67
CA ALA A 220 -18.52 11.73 -4.41
C ALA A 220 -18.36 12.65 -3.18
N GLN A 221 -17.37 13.53 -3.16
CA GLN A 221 -17.07 14.32 -1.97
C GLN A 221 -18.06 15.49 -1.77
N PHE A 222 -18.47 16.20 -2.82
CA PHE A 222 -19.48 17.27 -2.69
C PHE A 222 -20.84 16.76 -2.18
N PRO A 223 -21.37 15.61 -2.66
CA PRO A 223 -22.54 14.99 -2.05
C PRO A 223 -22.34 14.60 -0.59
N GLU A 224 -21.15 14.10 -0.21
CA GLU A 224 -20.83 13.79 1.19
C GLU A 224 -20.84 15.05 2.06
N ASP A 225 -20.25 16.15 1.59
CA ASP A 225 -20.25 17.45 2.29
C ASP A 225 -21.65 18.05 2.41
N ALA A 226 -22.57 17.76 1.48
CA ALA A 226 -23.96 18.21 1.50
C ALA A 226 -24.89 17.26 2.27
N GLY A 227 -24.39 16.12 2.72
CA GLY A 227 -25.17 15.06 3.36
C GLY A 227 -25.08 15.06 4.90
N PRO A 228 -25.82 14.15 5.54
CA PRO A 228 -25.88 14.06 7.02
C PRO A 228 -24.57 13.56 7.67
N MET A 229 -23.66 13.03 6.87
CA MET A 229 -22.35 12.54 7.32
C MET A 229 -21.23 13.55 7.08
N ALA A 230 -21.56 14.79 6.72
CA ALA A 230 -20.60 15.87 6.48
C ALA A 230 -19.69 16.09 7.69
N HIS A 231 -18.41 16.20 7.45
CA HIS A 231 -17.38 16.48 8.46
C HIS A 231 -16.18 17.20 7.82
N PRO A 232 -15.40 17.97 8.59
CA PRO A 232 -14.18 18.58 8.06
C PRO A 232 -13.09 17.52 7.78
N ILE A 233 -12.07 17.88 6.99
CA ILE A 233 -10.88 17.01 6.76
C ILE A 233 -10.12 16.70 8.06
N ARG A 234 -10.26 17.53 9.08
CA ARG A 234 -9.80 17.28 10.44
C ARG A 234 -11.01 17.27 11.37
N PRO A 235 -11.63 16.10 11.57
CA PRO A 235 -12.75 15.96 12.51
C PRO A 235 -12.30 16.21 13.94
N ASP A 236 -13.24 16.55 14.81
CA ASP A 236 -13.02 16.75 16.26
C ASP A 236 -13.70 15.69 17.13
N SER A 237 -14.55 14.86 16.53
CA SER A 237 -15.26 13.78 17.20
C SER A 237 -15.60 12.63 16.24
N TYR A 238 -15.77 11.41 16.76
CA TYR A 238 -16.24 10.24 15.99
C TYR A 238 -16.99 9.25 16.89
N ARG A 239 -17.89 8.48 16.29
CA ARG A 239 -18.52 7.31 16.92
C ARG A 239 -17.75 6.03 16.69
N SER A 240 -17.24 5.87 15.48
CA SER A 240 -16.36 4.77 15.05
C SER A 240 -15.27 5.34 14.15
N ILE A 241 -14.03 4.88 14.31
CA ILE A 241 -12.90 5.33 13.50
C ILE A 241 -13.12 5.06 12.01
N ASN A 242 -13.79 3.97 11.67
CA ASN A 242 -14.10 3.64 10.28
C ASN A 242 -14.94 4.71 9.57
N ASN A 243 -15.63 5.57 10.32
CA ASN A 243 -16.40 6.68 9.74
C ASN A 243 -15.52 7.80 9.16
N PHE A 244 -14.21 7.77 9.39
CA PHE A 244 -13.27 8.76 8.84
C PHE A 244 -12.63 8.34 7.53
N TYR A 245 -12.76 7.08 7.11
CA TYR A 245 -12.30 6.63 5.80
C TYR A 245 -13.32 7.03 4.73
N THR A 246 -13.33 8.31 4.39
CA THR A 246 -14.34 9.01 3.60
C THR A 246 -13.71 9.76 2.44
N THR A 247 -14.50 10.09 1.41
CA THR A 247 -14.00 10.93 0.31
C THR A 247 -13.60 12.33 0.77
N THR A 248 -14.13 12.82 1.89
CA THR A 248 -13.69 14.08 2.51
C THR A 248 -12.23 13.99 2.97
N VAL A 249 -11.86 12.94 3.70
CA VAL A 249 -10.48 12.75 4.19
C VAL A 249 -9.51 12.50 3.04
N TYR A 250 -9.88 11.67 2.08
CA TYR A 250 -9.04 11.28 0.95
C TYR A 250 -8.98 12.38 -0.11
N GLU A 251 -10.09 12.68 -0.77
CA GLU A 251 -10.10 13.54 -1.96
C GLU A 251 -10.04 15.03 -1.60
N LYS A 252 -10.87 15.50 -0.68
CA LYS A 252 -10.79 16.89 -0.21
C LYS A 252 -9.52 17.13 0.58
N GLY A 253 -9.04 16.12 1.33
CA GLY A 253 -7.73 16.17 1.98
C GLY A 253 -6.60 16.39 0.97
N ALA A 254 -6.59 15.65 -0.14
CA ALA A 254 -5.63 15.83 -1.23
C ALA A 254 -5.71 17.22 -1.88
N GLU A 255 -6.92 17.75 -2.09
CA GLU A 255 -7.11 19.10 -2.66
C GLU A 255 -6.59 20.21 -1.74
N VAL A 256 -6.69 20.03 -0.43
CA VAL A 256 -6.14 21.02 0.54
C VAL A 256 -4.61 20.96 0.59
N VAL A 257 -4.03 19.79 0.32
CA VAL A 257 -2.56 19.63 0.23
C VAL A 257 -2.02 20.24 -1.06
N ARG A 258 -2.76 20.09 -2.17
CA ARG A 258 -2.41 20.65 -3.49
C ARG A 258 -2.32 22.17 -3.45
#